data_96a134e200fe0c45acfa86550f081fd5
#
_entry.id   96a134e200fe0c45acfa86550f081fd5
#
_cell.length_a   1.000
_cell.length_b   1.000
_cell.length_c   1.000
_cell.angle_alpha   90.00
_cell.angle_beta   90.00
_cell.angle_gamma   90.00
#
_symmetry.space_group_name_H-M   'P 1'
#
loop_
_entity.id
_entity.type
_entity.pdbx_description
1 polymer ?
#
loop_
_entity_poly.entity_id
_entity_poly.type
_entity_poly.pdbx_seq_one_letter_code
_entity_poly.pdbx_strand_id
1 'polypeptide(L)'
;DPEDIASQSPEVLETLWRSSYDRLGQRDPAPHRVYMMRPADLGHPEVVEVFSSDMPFIVDSVLAAVRASGGTIRFMTHPILIFDATTNRVLERSASGTRQESFLHIHIDPLPDDATRRAMEREIDETMTEVARAVAGWRPMLERVRHVVQSWHDTPPRAPAPAVAEAMHF
;
A
#
# COMPACT_ATOMS: atom_id res chain seq x y z
N ASP A 1 -4.39 -12.63 13.20
CA ASP A 1 -4.76 -13.31 14.44
C ASP A 1 -3.64 -14.28 14.83
N PRO A 2 -3.25 -14.43 16.13
CA PRO A 2 -2.27 -15.41 16.58
C PRO A 2 -2.60 -16.84 16.16
N GLU A 3 -3.87 -17.20 16.03
CA GLU A 3 -4.33 -18.52 15.63
C GLU A 3 -4.00 -18.83 14.15
N ASP A 4 -3.98 -17.84 13.28
CA ASP A 4 -3.65 -17.98 11.86
C ASP A 4 -2.16 -18.33 11.68
N ILE A 5 -1.30 -17.72 12.51
CA ILE A 5 0.15 -18.01 12.53
C ILE A 5 0.42 -19.39 13.16
N ALA A 6 -0.32 -19.76 14.20
CA ALA A 6 -0.15 -21.04 14.88
C ALA A 6 -0.51 -22.26 14.01
N SER A 7 -1.24 -22.07 12.92
CA SER A 7 -1.57 -23.13 11.96
C SER A 7 -0.40 -23.50 11.03
N GLN A 8 0.65 -22.69 10.96
CA GLN A 8 1.80 -22.89 10.08
C GLN A 8 3.01 -23.42 10.86
N SER A 9 3.82 -24.28 10.24
CA SER A 9 5.04 -24.74 10.88
C SER A 9 6.08 -23.59 10.95
N PRO A 10 6.91 -23.53 12.01
CA PRO A 10 7.97 -22.54 12.14
C PRO A 10 8.92 -22.49 10.94
N GLU A 11 9.24 -23.64 10.36
CA GLU A 11 10.17 -23.77 9.23
C GLU A 11 9.59 -23.14 7.95
N VAL A 12 8.28 -23.28 7.76
CA VAL A 12 7.56 -22.68 6.65
C VAL A 12 7.54 -21.17 6.79
N LEU A 13 7.23 -20.68 7.99
CA LEU A 13 7.26 -19.24 8.29
C LEU A 13 8.66 -18.66 8.08
N GLU A 14 9.71 -19.36 8.55
CA GLU A 14 11.10 -18.93 8.34
C GLU A 14 11.46 -18.83 6.87
N THR A 15 11.08 -19.81 6.05
CA THR A 15 11.35 -19.83 4.60
C THR A 15 10.66 -18.66 3.91
N LEU A 16 9.41 -18.38 4.25
CA LEU A 16 8.67 -17.23 3.73
C LEU A 16 9.32 -15.91 4.08
N TRP A 17 9.62 -15.71 5.37
CA TRP A 17 10.23 -14.46 5.85
C TRP A 17 11.61 -14.23 5.24
N ARG A 18 12.43 -15.27 5.06
CA ARG A 18 13.72 -15.15 4.36
C ARG A 18 13.54 -14.70 2.93
N SER A 19 12.64 -15.33 2.20
CA SER A 19 12.33 -14.99 0.82
C SER A 19 11.81 -13.55 0.69
N SER A 20 10.95 -13.11 1.61
CA SER A 20 10.46 -11.73 1.68
C SER A 20 11.59 -10.74 2.02
N TYR A 21 12.46 -11.11 2.97
CA TYR A 21 13.59 -10.29 3.37
C TYR A 21 14.61 -10.10 2.23
N ASP A 22 14.88 -11.14 1.46
CA ASP A 22 15.75 -11.07 0.28
C ASP A 22 15.18 -10.12 -0.79
N ARG A 23 13.86 -10.14 -1.00
CA ARG A 23 13.17 -9.21 -1.90
C ARG A 23 13.20 -7.77 -1.39
N LEU A 24 13.09 -7.57 -0.08
CA LEU A 24 13.25 -6.25 0.54
C LEU A 24 14.64 -5.66 0.28
N GLY A 25 15.68 -6.49 0.31
CA GLY A 25 17.06 -6.10 0.02
C GLY A 25 17.32 -5.75 -1.44
N GLN A 26 16.55 -6.28 -2.38
CA GLN A 26 16.68 -6.05 -3.82
C GLN A 26 15.89 -4.81 -4.26
N ARG A 27 16.33 -3.61 -3.88
CA ARG A 27 15.57 -2.42 -4.18
C ARG A 27 15.72 -1.98 -5.65
N ASP A 28 14.61 -2.07 -6.38
CA ASP A 28 14.37 -1.37 -7.63
C ASP A 28 14.00 0.10 -7.34
N PRO A 29 14.34 1.08 -8.19
CA PRO A 29 13.86 2.46 -8.08
C PRO A 29 12.34 2.64 -8.26
N ALA A 30 11.60 1.57 -8.54
CA ALA A 30 10.14 1.62 -8.65
C ALA A 30 9.48 2.11 -7.35
N PRO A 31 8.42 2.93 -7.43
CA PRO A 31 7.74 3.48 -6.27
C PRO A 31 7.05 2.41 -5.41
N HIS A 32 6.68 1.29 -6.00
CA HIS A 32 6.15 0.10 -5.36
C HIS A 32 6.53 -1.15 -6.15
N ARG A 33 6.34 -2.31 -5.54
CA ARG A 33 6.57 -3.63 -6.16
C ARG A 33 5.49 -4.58 -5.67
N VAL A 34 4.92 -5.33 -6.59
CA VAL A 34 3.92 -6.36 -6.31
C VAL A 34 4.50 -7.71 -6.71
N TYR A 35 4.35 -8.68 -5.85
CA TYR A 35 4.72 -10.06 -6.12
C TYR A 35 3.58 -10.98 -5.78
N MET A 36 3.30 -11.92 -6.66
CA MET A 36 2.39 -13.02 -6.37
C MET A 36 3.12 -14.35 -6.52
N MET A 37 3.01 -15.20 -5.52
CA MET A 37 3.69 -16.49 -5.49
C MET A 37 2.81 -17.57 -4.88
N ARG A 38 3.12 -18.82 -5.24
CA ARG A 38 2.52 -20.02 -4.63
C ARG A 38 3.65 -20.83 -4.01
N PRO A 39 3.93 -20.66 -2.71
CA PRO A 39 4.93 -21.44 -2.02
C PRO A 39 4.51 -22.91 -1.97
N ALA A 40 5.38 -23.82 -2.46
CA ALA A 40 5.07 -25.25 -2.55
C ALA A 40 4.80 -25.88 -1.17
N ASP A 41 5.39 -25.33 -0.12
CA ASP A 41 5.42 -25.90 1.23
C ASP A 41 4.23 -25.49 2.12
N LEU A 42 3.35 -24.56 1.66
CA LEU A 42 2.23 -23.98 2.43
C LEU A 42 0.87 -24.60 2.14
N GLY A 43 0.80 -25.80 1.57
CA GLY A 43 -0.50 -26.39 1.24
C GLY A 43 -1.28 -25.64 0.17
N HIS A 44 -0.56 -24.90 -0.66
CA HIS A 44 -1.03 -24.14 -1.83
C HIS A 44 -1.80 -22.82 -1.59
N PRO A 45 -1.58 -22.01 -0.53
CA PRO A 45 -2.09 -20.63 -0.57
C PRO A 45 -1.37 -19.84 -1.65
N GLU A 46 -2.06 -18.86 -2.20
CA GLU A 46 -1.39 -17.79 -2.93
C GLU A 46 -0.91 -16.76 -1.92
N VAL A 47 0.26 -16.20 -2.14
CA VAL A 47 0.82 -15.12 -1.34
C VAL A 47 0.99 -13.88 -2.20
N VAL A 48 0.40 -12.78 -1.75
CA VAL A 48 0.57 -11.44 -2.33
C VAL A 48 1.48 -10.63 -1.44
N GLU A 49 2.53 -10.07 -2.00
CA GLU A 49 3.42 -9.14 -1.31
C GLU A 49 3.44 -7.80 -2.02
N VAL A 50 3.26 -6.72 -1.28
CA VAL A 50 3.36 -5.36 -1.78
C VAL A 50 4.36 -4.59 -0.94
N PHE A 51 5.36 -4.03 -1.61
CA PHE A 51 6.39 -3.18 -1.03
C PHE A 51 6.25 -1.76 -1.60
N SER A 52 6.22 -0.76 -0.74
CA SER A 52 6.15 0.64 -1.17
C SER A 52 6.70 1.56 -0.08
N SER A 53 6.92 2.83 -0.42
CA SER A 53 7.05 3.86 0.61
C SER A 53 5.77 3.91 1.43
N ASP A 54 5.89 4.11 2.75
CA ASP A 54 4.71 4.23 3.61
C ASP A 54 3.88 5.46 3.21
N MET A 55 2.59 5.21 2.96
CA MET A 55 1.61 6.24 2.57
C MET A 55 0.20 5.81 2.97
N PRO A 56 -0.74 6.76 3.13
CA PRO A 56 -2.12 6.43 3.44
C PRO A 56 -2.80 5.64 2.32
N PHE A 57 -3.84 4.88 2.69
CA PHE A 57 -4.74 4.10 1.82
C PHE A 57 -4.17 2.82 1.21
N ILE A 58 -2.92 2.45 1.45
CA ILE A 58 -2.31 1.24 0.87
C ILE A 58 -3.14 -0.01 1.21
N VAL A 59 -3.38 -0.24 2.50
CA VAL A 59 -4.03 -1.47 2.99
C VAL A 59 -5.42 -1.61 2.38
N ASP A 60 -6.27 -0.59 2.55
CA ASP A 60 -7.66 -0.65 2.10
C ASP A 60 -7.74 -0.84 0.58
N SER A 61 -6.89 -0.14 -0.18
CA SER A 61 -6.88 -0.21 -1.64
C SER A 61 -6.41 -1.58 -2.14
N VAL A 62 -5.33 -2.12 -1.58
CA VAL A 62 -4.82 -3.44 -1.97
C VAL A 62 -5.82 -4.54 -1.60
N LEU A 63 -6.41 -4.49 -0.40
CA LEU A 63 -7.43 -5.47 0.00
C LEU A 63 -8.68 -5.39 -0.88
N ALA A 64 -9.07 -4.18 -1.31
CA ALA A 64 -10.18 -3.99 -2.25
C ALA A 64 -9.85 -4.59 -3.63
N ALA A 65 -8.65 -4.34 -4.17
CA ALA A 65 -8.20 -4.91 -5.45
C ALA A 65 -8.14 -6.45 -5.42
N VAL A 66 -7.61 -7.04 -4.34
CA VAL A 66 -7.59 -8.50 -4.15
C VAL A 66 -9.00 -9.08 -4.17
N ARG A 67 -9.94 -8.47 -3.42
CA ARG A 67 -11.33 -8.93 -3.38
C ARG A 67 -12.05 -8.75 -4.72
N ALA A 68 -11.85 -7.61 -5.38
CA ALA A 68 -12.43 -7.33 -6.70
C ALA A 68 -11.95 -8.33 -7.76
N SER A 69 -10.72 -8.81 -7.65
CA SER A 69 -10.14 -9.86 -8.49
C SER A 69 -10.55 -11.29 -8.08
N GLY A 70 -11.47 -11.45 -7.13
CA GLY A 70 -11.99 -12.74 -6.67
C GLY A 70 -11.14 -13.43 -5.60
N GLY A 71 -10.15 -12.77 -5.03
CA GLY A 71 -9.31 -13.31 -3.95
C GLY A 71 -10.04 -13.35 -2.60
N THR A 72 -10.00 -14.50 -1.92
CA THR A 72 -10.47 -14.65 -0.55
C THR A 72 -9.29 -14.53 0.40
N ILE A 73 -9.28 -13.47 1.20
CA ILE A 73 -8.17 -13.18 2.13
C ILE A 73 -8.30 -14.07 3.36
N ARG A 74 -7.23 -14.79 3.71
CA ARG A 74 -7.13 -15.68 4.87
C ARG A 74 -6.30 -15.07 5.99
N PHE A 75 -5.22 -14.41 5.62
CA PHE A 75 -4.29 -13.79 6.57
C PHE A 75 -3.70 -12.52 5.97
N MET A 76 -3.37 -11.55 6.80
CA MET A 76 -2.68 -10.35 6.39
C MET A 76 -1.81 -9.80 7.51
N THR A 77 -0.63 -9.32 7.14
CA THR A 77 0.24 -8.53 8.01
C THR A 77 0.77 -7.32 7.27
N HIS A 78 0.93 -6.21 7.99
CA HIS A 78 1.36 -4.94 7.42
C HIS A 78 2.36 -4.24 8.36
N PRO A 79 3.59 -4.74 8.50
CA PRO A 79 4.63 -4.01 9.18
C PRO A 79 5.12 -2.82 8.37
N ILE A 80 5.43 -1.72 9.06
CA ILE A 80 6.21 -0.61 8.52
C ILE A 80 7.65 -0.83 8.94
N LEU A 81 8.52 -1.04 7.96
CA LEU A 81 9.92 -1.34 8.16
C LEU A 81 10.76 -0.07 8.04
N ILE A 82 11.74 0.07 8.92
CA ILE A 82 12.65 1.21 8.93
C ILE A 82 13.98 0.76 8.36
N PHE A 83 14.43 1.43 7.30
CA PHE A 83 15.69 1.13 6.64
C PHE A 83 16.68 2.29 6.78
N ASP A 84 17.94 1.93 6.96
CA ASP A 84 19.05 2.84 6.69
C ASP A 84 19.09 3.16 5.20
N ALA A 85 19.03 4.43 4.84
CA ALA A 85 18.95 4.85 3.43
C ALA A 85 20.23 4.58 2.64
N THR A 86 21.36 4.41 3.31
CA THR A 86 22.68 4.18 2.70
C THR A 86 23.01 2.71 2.56
N THR A 87 22.81 1.94 3.66
CA THR A 87 23.20 0.53 3.74
C THR A 87 22.09 -0.43 3.38
N ASN A 88 20.85 0.06 3.27
CA ASN A 88 19.63 -0.72 3.00
C ASN A 88 19.34 -1.79 4.07
N ARG A 89 19.84 -1.61 5.27
CA ARG A 89 19.60 -2.55 6.39
C ARG A 89 18.36 -2.12 7.18
N VAL A 90 17.59 -3.11 7.62
CA VAL A 90 16.47 -2.89 8.54
C VAL A 90 17.00 -2.44 9.89
N LEU A 91 16.37 -1.43 10.46
CA LEU A 91 16.70 -0.84 11.76
C LEU A 91 15.51 -1.00 12.71
N GLU A 92 15.79 -1.10 13.99
CA GLU A 92 14.75 -1.17 15.03
C GLU A 92 14.08 0.18 15.30
N ARG A 93 14.76 1.28 15.02
CA ARG A 93 14.27 2.64 15.31
C ARG A 93 14.60 3.62 14.19
N SER A 94 13.70 4.58 14.02
CA SER A 94 13.91 5.70 13.11
C SER A 94 15.00 6.65 13.64
N ALA A 95 15.88 7.09 12.74
CA ALA A 95 16.91 8.08 12.99
C ALA A 95 17.06 8.98 11.75
N SER A 96 17.92 9.98 11.79
CA SER A 96 18.24 10.75 10.60
C SER A 96 18.89 9.85 9.53
N GLY A 97 18.49 10.00 8.27
CA GLY A 97 18.96 9.14 7.17
C GLY A 97 18.27 7.80 7.07
N THR A 98 17.10 7.63 7.73
CA THR A 98 16.25 6.45 7.56
C THR A 98 15.10 6.72 6.59
N ARG A 99 14.57 5.65 5.99
CA ARG A 99 13.31 5.64 5.24
C ARG A 99 12.37 4.61 5.81
N GLN A 100 11.08 4.84 5.66
CA GLN A 100 10.04 3.90 6.04
C GLN A 100 9.47 3.23 4.79
N GLU A 101 9.34 1.91 4.84
CA GLU A 101 8.70 1.12 3.80
C GLU A 101 7.55 0.32 4.40
N SER A 102 6.42 0.40 3.73
CA SER A 102 5.27 -0.44 3.97
C SER A 102 5.50 -1.79 3.31
N PHE A 103 5.35 -2.85 4.08
CA PHE A 103 5.37 -4.23 3.60
C PHE A 103 4.03 -4.88 3.90
N LEU A 104 3.24 -5.11 2.87
CA LEU A 104 1.97 -5.81 2.98
C LEU A 104 2.13 -7.24 2.49
N HIS A 105 1.84 -8.22 3.35
CA HIS A 105 1.93 -9.65 3.08
C HIS A 105 0.58 -10.29 3.33
N ILE A 106 -0.01 -10.87 2.29
CA ILE A 106 -1.39 -11.37 2.29
C ILE A 106 -1.41 -12.80 1.80
N HIS A 107 -2.06 -13.71 2.54
CA HIS A 107 -2.41 -15.04 2.09
C HIS A 107 -3.85 -15.04 1.58
N ILE A 108 -4.06 -15.60 0.41
CA ILE A 108 -5.38 -15.79 -0.20
C ILE A 108 -5.60 -17.25 -0.58
N ASP A 109 -6.84 -17.62 -0.79
CA ASP A 109 -7.16 -18.94 -1.33
C ASP A 109 -6.51 -19.14 -2.69
N PRO A 110 -6.20 -20.41 -3.06
CA PRO A 110 -5.62 -20.73 -4.36
C PRO A 110 -6.44 -20.17 -5.51
N LEU A 111 -5.78 -19.51 -6.43
CA LEU A 111 -6.40 -19.03 -7.66
C LEU A 111 -6.51 -20.17 -8.70
N PRO A 112 -7.52 -20.11 -9.59
CA PRO A 112 -7.80 -21.22 -10.52
C PRO A 112 -6.65 -21.46 -11.51
N ASP A 113 -5.96 -20.41 -11.94
CA ASP A 113 -4.89 -20.52 -12.93
C ASP A 113 -3.91 -19.33 -12.88
N ASP A 114 -2.84 -19.44 -13.66
CA ASP A 114 -1.81 -18.41 -13.79
C ASP A 114 -2.29 -17.15 -14.51
N ALA A 115 -3.33 -17.23 -15.32
CA ALA A 115 -3.90 -16.06 -15.99
C ALA A 115 -4.61 -15.16 -14.98
N THR A 116 -5.39 -15.77 -14.10
CA THR A 116 -6.06 -15.09 -12.98
C THR A 116 -5.04 -14.46 -12.03
N ARG A 117 -3.95 -15.18 -11.70
CA ARG A 117 -2.87 -14.66 -10.87
C ARG A 117 -2.25 -13.41 -11.49
N ARG A 118 -1.86 -13.46 -12.75
CA ARG A 118 -1.28 -12.31 -13.46
C ARG A 118 -2.27 -11.16 -13.63
N ALA A 119 -3.57 -11.43 -13.73
CA ALA A 119 -4.58 -10.38 -13.78
C ALA A 119 -4.69 -9.65 -12.44
N MET A 120 -4.73 -10.40 -11.34
CA MET A 120 -4.75 -9.82 -9.98
C MET A 120 -3.47 -9.03 -9.68
N GLU A 121 -2.29 -9.54 -10.06
CA GLU A 121 -1.03 -8.83 -9.90
C GLU A 121 -1.03 -7.47 -10.60
N ARG A 122 -1.52 -7.41 -11.84
CA ARG A 122 -1.66 -6.15 -12.58
C ARG A 122 -2.67 -5.20 -11.93
N GLU A 123 -3.82 -5.71 -11.49
CA GLU A 123 -4.84 -4.90 -10.81
C GLU A 123 -4.30 -4.25 -9.55
N ILE A 124 -3.52 -4.99 -8.76
CA ILE A 124 -2.88 -4.46 -7.56
C ILE A 124 -1.82 -3.40 -7.94
N ASP A 125 -1.01 -3.65 -8.97
CA ASP A 125 0.03 -2.72 -9.45
C ASP A 125 -0.59 -1.41 -9.96
N GLU A 126 -1.65 -1.49 -10.74
CA GLU A 126 -2.42 -0.34 -11.21
C GLU A 126 -3.04 0.44 -10.04
N THR A 127 -3.66 -0.27 -9.10
CA THR A 127 -4.22 0.31 -7.86
C THR A 127 -3.15 1.07 -7.07
N MET A 128 -1.97 0.49 -6.88
CA MET A 128 -0.86 1.14 -6.18
C MET A 128 -0.37 2.41 -6.91
N THR A 129 -0.36 2.37 -8.23
CA THR A 129 -0.04 3.54 -9.05
C THR A 129 -1.06 4.67 -8.84
N GLU A 130 -2.35 4.34 -8.78
CA GLU A 130 -3.42 5.31 -8.55
C GLU A 130 -3.37 5.90 -7.14
N VAL A 131 -3.15 5.06 -6.13
CA VAL A 131 -2.97 5.49 -4.73
C VAL A 131 -1.80 6.47 -4.62
N ALA A 132 -0.65 6.15 -5.23
CA ALA A 132 0.52 7.03 -5.20
C ALA A 132 0.23 8.38 -5.86
N ARG A 133 -0.50 8.40 -6.98
CA ARG A 133 -0.94 9.66 -7.65
C ARG A 133 -1.89 10.45 -6.78
N ALA A 134 -2.89 9.81 -6.17
CA ALA A 134 -3.85 10.46 -5.30
C ALA A 134 -3.16 11.10 -4.09
N VAL A 135 -2.27 10.35 -3.43
CA VAL A 135 -1.51 10.84 -2.27
C VAL A 135 -0.59 12.00 -2.64
N ALA A 136 0.13 11.91 -3.77
CA ALA A 136 0.99 12.98 -4.25
C ALA A 136 0.21 14.24 -4.64
N GLY A 137 -0.99 14.08 -5.22
CA GLY A 137 -1.86 15.18 -5.64
C GLY A 137 -2.62 15.86 -4.51
N TRP A 138 -2.81 15.19 -3.38
CA TRP A 138 -3.69 15.65 -2.29
C TRP A 138 -3.24 16.98 -1.67
N ARG A 139 -1.97 17.10 -1.28
CA ARG A 139 -1.45 18.33 -0.66
C ARG A 139 -1.52 19.55 -1.61
N PRO A 140 -1.03 19.46 -2.86
CA PRO A 140 -1.19 20.53 -3.84
C PRO A 140 -2.65 20.92 -4.10
N MET A 141 -3.56 19.95 -4.09
CA MET A 141 -4.99 20.22 -4.23
C MET A 141 -5.54 21.00 -3.05
N LEU A 142 -5.22 20.61 -1.83
CA LEU A 142 -5.62 21.36 -0.61
C LEU A 142 -5.06 22.78 -0.60
N GLU A 143 -3.81 22.97 -1.01
CA GLU A 143 -3.21 24.31 -1.12
C GLU A 143 -3.94 25.19 -2.13
N ARG A 144 -4.32 24.60 -3.28
CA ARG A 144 -5.16 25.33 -4.26
C ARG A 144 -6.51 25.73 -3.69
N VAL A 145 -7.20 24.80 -3.02
CA VAL A 145 -8.49 25.10 -2.39
C VAL A 145 -8.35 26.23 -1.36
N ARG A 146 -7.35 26.13 -0.49
CA ARG A 146 -7.07 27.20 0.50
C ARG A 146 -6.79 28.53 -0.16
N HIS A 147 -6.00 28.54 -1.23
CA HIS A 147 -5.71 29.77 -1.99
C HIS A 147 -6.97 30.37 -2.60
N VAL A 148 -7.84 29.56 -3.21
CA VAL A 148 -9.12 30.02 -3.76
C VAL A 148 -10.01 30.61 -2.66
N VAL A 149 -10.17 29.89 -1.53
CA VAL A 149 -10.95 30.39 -0.39
C VAL A 149 -10.40 31.72 0.11
N GLN A 150 -9.08 31.83 0.28
CA GLN A 150 -8.45 33.09 0.70
C GLN A 150 -8.68 34.21 -0.32
N SER A 151 -8.54 33.94 -1.61
CA SER A 151 -8.80 34.94 -2.66
C SER A 151 -10.24 35.44 -2.67
N TRP A 152 -11.19 34.59 -2.30
CA TRP A 152 -12.59 34.99 -2.17
C TRP A 152 -12.84 35.84 -0.93
N HIS A 153 -12.12 35.61 0.17
CA HIS A 153 -12.15 36.49 1.33
C HIS A 153 -11.59 37.88 1.01
N ASP A 154 -10.48 37.92 0.27
CA ASP A 154 -9.80 39.17 -0.07
C ASP A 154 -10.55 39.97 -1.17
N THR A 155 -11.16 39.24 -2.10
CA THR A 155 -11.93 39.82 -3.23
C THR A 155 -13.17 38.98 -3.50
N PRO A 156 -14.26 39.20 -2.75
CA PRO A 156 -15.48 38.41 -2.91
C PRO A 156 -16.02 38.47 -4.36
N PRO A 157 -16.44 37.33 -4.93
CA PRO A 157 -17.03 37.31 -6.25
C PRO A 157 -18.32 38.16 -6.30
N ARG A 158 -18.62 38.74 -7.46
CA ARG A 158 -19.87 39.49 -7.70
C ARG A 158 -21.06 38.53 -7.79
N ALA A 159 -21.41 37.87 -6.70
CA ALA A 159 -22.52 36.95 -6.60
C ALA A 159 -23.45 37.40 -5.45
N PRO A 160 -24.73 36.95 -5.42
CA PRO A 160 -25.63 37.24 -4.31
C PRO A 160 -25.00 36.82 -2.97
N ALA A 161 -25.07 37.69 -1.97
CA ALA A 161 -24.46 37.47 -0.67
C ALA A 161 -24.77 36.10 -0.01
N PRO A 162 -25.99 35.52 -0.14
CA PRO A 162 -26.28 34.18 0.39
C PRO A 162 -25.45 33.08 -0.25
N ALA A 163 -25.24 33.13 -1.58
CA ALA A 163 -24.45 32.12 -2.29
C ALA A 163 -22.95 32.18 -1.95
N VAL A 164 -22.44 33.38 -1.70
CA VAL A 164 -21.05 33.57 -1.24
C VAL A 164 -20.89 33.04 0.18
N ALA A 165 -21.82 33.33 1.08
CA ALA A 165 -21.79 32.84 2.46
C ALA A 165 -21.86 31.31 2.53
N GLU A 166 -22.70 30.68 1.71
CA GLU A 166 -22.82 29.22 1.64
C GLU A 166 -21.52 28.55 1.12
N ALA A 167 -20.89 29.12 0.08
CA ALA A 167 -19.63 28.63 -0.47
C ALA A 167 -18.44 28.78 0.46
N MET A 168 -18.49 29.70 1.43
CA MET A 168 -17.43 29.96 2.40
C MET A 168 -17.57 29.14 3.70
N HIS A 169 -18.65 28.36 3.84
CA HIS A 169 -18.87 27.44 4.97
C HIS A 169 -18.31 26.03 4.73
N PHE A 170 -17.72 25.77 3.57
CA PHE A 170 -16.97 24.58 3.25
C PHE A 170 -15.49 24.76 3.61
#